data_612e25e2dc77b6c68c4259266d67616f
#
_entry.id   612e25e2dc77b6c68c4259266d67616f
#
_cell.length_a   1.000
_cell.length_b   1.000
_cell.length_c   1.000
_cell.angle_alpha   90.00
_cell.angle_beta   90.00
_cell.angle_gamma   90.00
#
_symmetry.space_group_name_H-M   'P 1'
#
loop_
_entity.id
_entity.type
_entity.pdbx_description
1 polymer ?
#
loop_
_entity_poly.entity_id
_entity_poly.type
_entity_poly.pdbx_seq_one_letter_code
_entity_poly.pdbx_strand_id
1 'polypeptide(L)'
;MKSKEQSSTAKGVFISFEGPECAGKTTQIRMLQEYFAQRNINTVVTREPGGTVIGEELRMIVKHHVGETAVVDEAEVLLFAASRAQHVHKLIIPALSSGINVICDRYSDSTMAYQGYGRGLDLSFIETLNRFATAGCMPDLTFVLDLTAEESSERIINREETLFLEDRIESAELSFHKKVRQGFLEIARCEPQRVKIISAVQPKEVIHGQIIGLLENVIK
;
A
#
# COMPACT_ATOMS: atom_id res chain seq x y z
N MET A 1 -36.94 19.82 -23.62
CA MET A 1 -35.58 19.42 -23.26
C MET A 1 -35.58 19.07 -21.78
N LYS A 2 -35.55 17.77 -21.45
CA LYS A 2 -35.52 17.32 -20.06
C LYS A 2 -34.05 17.33 -19.63
N SER A 3 -33.71 18.21 -18.70
CA SER A 3 -32.44 18.22 -18.00
C SER A 3 -32.25 16.85 -17.32
N LYS A 4 -31.24 16.08 -17.74
CA LYS A 4 -30.75 14.92 -16.96
C LYS A 4 -30.17 15.48 -15.67
N GLU A 5 -30.87 15.29 -14.57
CA GLU A 5 -30.26 15.37 -13.23
C GLU A 5 -29.12 14.37 -13.21
N GLN A 6 -27.91 14.89 -13.18
CA GLN A 6 -26.73 14.10 -12.82
C GLN A 6 -26.91 13.73 -11.35
N SER A 7 -27.34 12.51 -11.10
CA SER A 7 -27.21 11.88 -9.78
C SER A 7 -25.74 11.97 -9.38
N SER A 8 -25.42 12.81 -8.40
CA SER A 8 -24.13 12.85 -7.74
C SER A 8 -23.94 11.51 -7.03
N THR A 9 -23.33 10.54 -7.71
CA THR A 9 -22.88 9.31 -7.05
C THR A 9 -21.86 9.73 -6.01
N ALA A 10 -22.03 9.31 -4.75
CA ALA A 10 -21.06 9.55 -3.70
C ALA A 10 -19.69 8.99 -4.16
N LYS A 11 -18.62 9.73 -3.88
CA LYS A 11 -17.25 9.30 -4.21
C LYS A 11 -16.96 8.00 -3.47
N GLY A 12 -16.29 7.04 -4.13
CA GLY A 12 -15.83 5.81 -3.48
C GLY A 12 -14.78 6.10 -2.40
N VAL A 13 -14.64 5.18 -1.46
CA VAL A 13 -13.65 5.24 -0.36
C VAL A 13 -12.35 4.58 -0.82
N PHE A 14 -11.22 5.21 -0.51
CA PHE A 14 -9.89 4.72 -0.82
C PHE A 14 -9.19 4.20 0.44
N ILE A 15 -8.83 2.91 0.44
CA ILE A 15 -8.20 2.21 1.57
C ILE A 15 -6.86 1.66 1.10
N SER A 16 -5.78 1.90 1.84
CA SER A 16 -4.49 1.25 1.62
C SER A 16 -4.10 0.33 2.79
N PHE A 17 -3.37 -0.72 2.46
CA PHE A 17 -2.75 -1.63 3.42
C PHE A 17 -1.24 -1.53 3.33
N GLU A 18 -0.60 -1.31 4.45
CA GLU A 18 0.84 -1.08 4.59
C GLU A 18 1.44 -1.99 5.66
N GLY A 19 2.75 -1.96 5.79
CA GLY A 19 3.49 -2.75 6.76
C GLY A 19 4.54 -3.66 6.11
N PRO A 20 5.37 -4.36 6.91
CA PRO A 20 6.46 -5.19 6.41
C PRO A 20 5.95 -6.39 5.60
N GLU A 21 6.89 -7.14 5.03
CA GLU A 21 6.55 -8.37 4.35
C GLU A 21 5.99 -9.41 5.34
N CYS A 22 5.18 -10.33 4.83
CA CYS A 22 4.51 -11.36 5.62
C CYS A 22 3.67 -10.87 6.81
N ALA A 23 3.33 -9.57 6.88
CA ALA A 23 2.44 -9.01 7.91
C ALA A 23 0.96 -9.42 7.74
N GLY A 24 0.60 -10.11 6.65
CA GLY A 24 -0.77 -10.59 6.41
C GLY A 24 -1.65 -9.62 5.62
N LYS A 25 -1.08 -8.61 4.95
CA LYS A 25 -1.82 -7.63 4.11
C LYS A 25 -2.77 -8.32 3.14
N THR A 26 -2.27 -9.20 2.30
CA THR A 26 -3.07 -9.92 1.29
C THR A 26 -4.24 -10.71 1.91
N THR A 27 -4.04 -11.30 3.09
CA THR A 27 -5.09 -12.01 3.83
C THR A 27 -6.20 -11.04 4.25
N GLN A 28 -5.85 -9.89 4.83
CA GLN A 28 -6.81 -8.89 5.28
C GLN A 28 -7.53 -8.21 4.12
N ILE A 29 -6.82 -7.94 3.03
CA ILE A 29 -7.41 -7.39 1.79
C ILE A 29 -8.48 -8.35 1.25
N ARG A 30 -8.19 -9.64 1.18
CA ARG A 30 -9.16 -10.65 0.73
C ARG A 30 -10.38 -10.71 1.66
N MET A 31 -10.17 -10.76 2.96
CA MET A 31 -11.28 -10.78 3.94
C MET A 31 -12.13 -9.51 3.84
N LEU A 32 -11.52 -8.34 3.63
CA LEU A 32 -12.24 -7.09 3.43
C LEU A 32 -13.01 -7.06 2.10
N GLN A 33 -12.43 -7.59 1.04
CA GLN A 33 -13.12 -7.74 -0.26
C GLN A 33 -14.35 -8.65 -0.13
N GLU A 34 -14.22 -9.77 0.57
CA GLU A 34 -15.35 -10.68 0.86
C GLU A 34 -16.44 -9.99 1.70
N TYR A 35 -16.05 -9.21 2.73
CA TYR A 35 -16.96 -8.42 3.55
C TYR A 35 -17.77 -7.41 2.73
N PHE A 36 -17.12 -6.70 1.79
CA PHE A 36 -17.78 -5.76 0.89
C PHE A 36 -18.69 -6.46 -0.13
N ALA A 37 -18.24 -7.57 -0.70
CA ALA A 37 -19.05 -8.35 -1.65
C ALA A 37 -20.35 -8.84 -1.02
N GLN A 38 -20.33 -9.33 0.24
CA GLN A 38 -21.53 -9.76 0.98
C GLN A 38 -22.54 -8.62 1.23
N ARG A 39 -22.08 -7.37 1.15
CA ARG A 39 -22.91 -6.17 1.35
C ARG A 39 -23.25 -5.45 0.04
N ASN A 40 -22.92 -6.04 -1.11
CA ASN A 40 -23.09 -5.43 -2.43
C ASN A 40 -22.36 -4.08 -2.57
N ILE A 41 -21.24 -3.90 -1.87
CA ILE A 41 -20.40 -2.71 -1.96
C ILE A 41 -19.39 -2.91 -3.10
N ASN A 42 -19.51 -2.10 -4.16
CA ASN A 42 -18.61 -2.16 -5.31
C ASN A 42 -17.19 -1.79 -4.92
N THR A 43 -16.24 -2.69 -5.22
CA THR A 43 -14.85 -2.52 -4.81
C THR A 43 -13.88 -3.06 -5.87
N VAL A 44 -12.82 -2.33 -6.13
CA VAL A 44 -11.65 -2.80 -6.89
C VAL A 44 -10.48 -3.01 -5.93
N VAL A 45 -9.81 -4.16 -6.06
CA VAL A 45 -8.58 -4.47 -5.33
C VAL A 45 -7.40 -4.29 -6.30
N THR A 46 -6.37 -3.59 -5.85
CA THR A 46 -5.18 -3.30 -6.63
C THR A 46 -3.92 -3.30 -5.75
N ARG A 47 -2.74 -3.02 -6.34
CA ARG A 47 -1.47 -3.00 -5.60
C ARG A 47 -0.46 -2.07 -6.21
N GLU A 48 0.55 -1.67 -5.42
CA GLU A 48 1.76 -0.98 -5.89
C GLU A 48 3.05 -1.70 -5.48
N PRO A 49 4.12 -1.63 -6.34
CA PRO A 49 4.04 -1.15 -7.71
C PRO A 49 3.21 -2.10 -8.57
N GLY A 50 2.50 -1.56 -9.59
CA GLY A 50 1.65 -2.37 -10.46
C GLY A 50 0.30 -1.73 -10.76
N GLY A 51 -0.73 -2.57 -10.89
CA GLY A 51 -2.12 -2.16 -11.10
C GLY A 51 -2.46 -1.64 -12.50
N THR A 52 -1.48 -1.52 -13.39
CA THR A 52 -1.62 -1.17 -14.82
C THR A 52 -0.56 -1.91 -15.62
N VAL A 53 -0.73 -2.05 -16.94
CA VAL A 53 0.28 -2.71 -17.80
C VAL A 53 1.67 -2.11 -17.60
N ILE A 54 1.81 -0.79 -17.74
CA ILE A 54 3.08 -0.09 -17.51
C ILE A 54 3.56 -0.24 -16.06
N GLY A 55 2.66 -0.19 -15.09
CA GLY A 55 3.00 -0.39 -13.67
C GLY A 55 3.57 -1.78 -13.39
N GLU A 56 3.05 -2.83 -14.04
CA GLU A 56 3.59 -4.20 -13.91
C GLU A 56 4.98 -4.32 -14.56
N GLU A 57 5.23 -3.67 -15.71
CA GLU A 57 6.55 -3.61 -16.32
C GLU A 57 7.57 -2.94 -15.41
N LEU A 58 7.21 -1.79 -14.80
CA LEU A 58 8.05 -1.10 -13.85
C LEU A 58 8.30 -1.95 -12.57
N ARG A 59 7.29 -2.70 -12.12
CA ARG A 59 7.43 -3.65 -11.02
C ARG A 59 8.51 -4.70 -11.32
N MET A 60 8.52 -5.27 -12.52
CA MET A 60 9.53 -6.26 -12.93
C MET A 60 10.93 -5.66 -12.86
N ILE A 61 11.12 -4.41 -13.31
CA ILE A 61 12.41 -3.73 -13.25
C ILE A 61 12.86 -3.56 -11.79
N VAL A 62 12.00 -3.03 -10.92
CA VAL A 62 12.37 -2.74 -9.52
C VAL A 62 12.69 -4.01 -8.73
N LYS A 63 11.95 -5.11 -8.96
CA LYS A 63 12.06 -6.32 -8.15
C LYS A 63 13.19 -7.27 -8.56
N HIS A 64 13.47 -7.37 -9.85
CA HIS A 64 14.28 -8.48 -10.39
C HIS A 64 15.69 -8.07 -10.86
N HIS A 65 16.04 -6.78 -10.89
CA HIS A 65 17.40 -6.36 -11.19
C HIS A 65 18.25 -6.38 -9.90
N VAL A 66 19.17 -7.34 -9.82
CA VAL A 66 20.07 -7.60 -8.68
C VAL A 66 21.54 -7.59 -9.13
N GLY A 67 22.48 -7.52 -8.19
CA GLY A 67 23.92 -7.54 -8.47
C GLY A 67 24.35 -6.32 -9.28
N GLU A 68 25.14 -6.53 -10.35
CA GLU A 68 25.67 -5.45 -11.19
C GLU A 68 24.58 -4.68 -11.96
N THR A 69 23.39 -5.26 -12.13
CA THR A 69 22.25 -4.62 -12.77
C THR A 69 21.27 -3.99 -11.77
N ALA A 70 21.60 -3.97 -10.48
CA ALA A 70 20.73 -3.47 -9.43
C ALA A 70 20.34 -1.99 -9.67
N VAL A 71 19.07 -1.70 -9.46
CA VAL A 71 18.56 -0.33 -9.55
C VAL A 71 19.10 0.47 -8.37
N VAL A 72 19.72 1.64 -8.62
CA VAL A 72 20.18 2.55 -7.57
C VAL A 72 19.00 3.21 -6.85
N ASP A 73 19.19 3.65 -5.62
CA ASP A 73 18.11 4.11 -4.75
C ASP A 73 17.32 5.30 -5.32
N GLU A 74 18.01 6.23 -6.01
CA GLU A 74 17.38 7.36 -6.69
C GLU A 74 16.52 6.91 -7.88
N ALA A 75 16.98 5.94 -8.65
CA ALA A 75 16.19 5.39 -9.75
C ALA A 75 15.01 4.56 -9.22
N GLU A 76 15.20 3.80 -8.14
CA GLU A 76 14.15 3.03 -7.48
C GLU A 76 12.96 3.92 -7.09
N VAL A 77 13.20 5.02 -6.39
CA VAL A 77 12.12 5.93 -5.96
C VAL A 77 11.39 6.57 -7.14
N LEU A 78 12.11 6.91 -8.22
CA LEU A 78 11.51 7.47 -9.43
C LEU A 78 10.65 6.44 -10.17
N LEU A 79 11.07 5.18 -10.23
CA LEU A 79 10.30 4.09 -10.84
C LEU A 79 9.01 3.79 -10.05
N PHE A 80 9.07 3.80 -8.72
CA PHE A 80 7.88 3.71 -7.88
C PHE A 80 6.92 4.87 -8.12
N ALA A 81 7.43 6.10 -8.20
CA ALA A 81 6.61 7.28 -8.46
C ALA A 81 5.97 7.24 -9.87
N ALA A 82 6.70 6.79 -10.90
CA ALA A 82 6.17 6.64 -12.26
C ALA A 82 5.06 5.59 -12.30
N SER A 83 5.25 4.42 -11.66
CA SER A 83 4.22 3.39 -11.52
C SER A 83 2.97 3.93 -10.84
N ARG A 84 3.14 4.67 -9.73
CA ARG A 84 2.05 5.30 -8.97
C ARG A 84 1.28 6.31 -9.80
N ALA A 85 1.96 7.22 -10.49
CA ALA A 85 1.30 8.23 -11.32
C ALA A 85 0.41 7.58 -12.39
N GLN A 86 0.90 6.54 -13.06
CA GLN A 86 0.14 5.77 -14.04
C GLN A 86 -1.07 5.08 -13.39
N HIS A 87 -0.88 4.45 -12.23
CA HIS A 87 -1.91 3.74 -11.48
C HIS A 87 -3.02 4.66 -10.99
N VAL A 88 -2.66 5.80 -10.41
CA VAL A 88 -3.61 6.81 -9.92
C VAL A 88 -4.50 7.33 -11.03
N HIS A 89 -3.92 7.75 -12.15
CA HIS A 89 -4.68 8.34 -13.25
C HIS A 89 -5.50 7.32 -14.06
N LYS A 90 -5.03 6.08 -14.17
CA LYS A 90 -5.69 5.07 -15.02
C LYS A 90 -6.67 4.17 -14.27
N LEU A 91 -6.54 4.04 -12.95
CA LEU A 91 -7.37 3.13 -12.16
C LEU A 91 -8.00 3.81 -10.95
N ILE A 92 -7.20 4.40 -10.03
CA ILE A 92 -7.71 4.83 -8.73
C ILE A 92 -8.71 5.97 -8.87
N ILE A 93 -8.31 7.10 -9.48
CA ILE A 93 -9.19 8.26 -9.65
C ILE A 93 -10.47 7.92 -10.44
N PRO A 94 -10.41 7.20 -11.58
CA PRO A 94 -11.61 6.78 -12.29
C PRO A 94 -12.56 5.92 -11.47
N ALA A 95 -12.03 4.94 -10.71
CA ALA A 95 -12.85 4.09 -9.85
C ALA A 95 -13.56 4.89 -8.77
N LEU A 96 -12.82 5.71 -8.01
CA LEU A 96 -13.37 6.56 -6.95
C LEU A 96 -14.42 7.54 -7.48
N SER A 97 -14.17 8.15 -8.63
CA SER A 97 -15.10 9.08 -9.27
C SER A 97 -16.40 8.40 -9.74
N SER A 98 -16.36 7.09 -9.96
CA SER A 98 -17.52 6.26 -10.31
C SER A 98 -18.24 5.68 -9.09
N GLY A 99 -17.86 6.09 -7.86
CA GLY A 99 -18.45 5.56 -6.62
C GLY A 99 -17.98 4.14 -6.27
N ILE A 100 -16.89 3.66 -6.89
CA ILE A 100 -16.29 2.35 -6.62
C ILE A 100 -15.21 2.51 -5.57
N ASN A 101 -15.24 1.72 -4.50
CA ASN A 101 -14.21 1.72 -3.48
C ASN A 101 -12.92 1.10 -4.02
N VAL A 102 -11.79 1.59 -3.53
CA VAL A 102 -10.47 1.07 -3.89
C VAL A 102 -9.78 0.51 -2.65
N ILE A 103 -9.29 -0.72 -2.74
CA ILE A 103 -8.38 -1.32 -1.75
C ILE A 103 -7.03 -1.51 -2.43
N CYS A 104 -5.98 -0.91 -1.89
CA CYS A 104 -4.63 -0.99 -2.46
C CYS A 104 -3.66 -1.68 -1.50
N ASP A 105 -2.96 -2.72 -1.98
CA ASP A 105 -1.83 -3.33 -1.28
C ASP A 105 -0.59 -2.47 -1.54
N ARG A 106 -0.19 -1.67 -0.57
CA ARG A 106 0.81 -0.61 -0.60
C ARG A 106 0.42 0.62 -1.44
N TYR A 107 0.87 1.79 -0.98
CA TYR A 107 0.70 3.07 -1.66
C TYR A 107 1.86 4.02 -1.30
N SER A 108 1.62 5.33 -1.29
CA SER A 108 2.63 6.36 -1.05
C SER A 108 3.34 6.26 0.29
N ASP A 109 2.70 5.73 1.33
CA ASP A 109 3.30 5.53 2.65
C ASP A 109 4.43 4.49 2.60
N SER A 110 4.33 3.47 1.73
CA SER A 110 5.44 2.55 1.45
C SER A 110 6.68 3.29 0.93
N THR A 111 6.53 4.23 -0.01
CA THR A 111 7.68 4.99 -0.54
C THR A 111 8.33 5.85 0.55
N MET A 112 7.53 6.50 1.39
CA MET A 112 8.05 7.25 2.54
C MET A 112 8.83 6.34 3.51
N ALA A 113 8.27 5.17 3.84
CA ALA A 113 8.90 4.24 4.77
C ALA A 113 10.15 3.55 4.19
N TYR A 114 10.09 3.04 2.95
CA TYR A 114 11.17 2.26 2.35
C TYR A 114 12.28 3.14 1.78
N GLN A 115 11.97 4.10 0.92
CA GLN A 115 12.96 4.95 0.28
C GLN A 115 13.38 6.11 1.18
N GLY A 116 12.45 6.69 1.94
CA GLY A 116 12.75 7.76 2.89
C GLY A 116 13.52 7.23 4.11
N TYR A 117 12.84 6.53 5.00
CA TYR A 117 13.44 6.05 6.25
C TYR A 117 14.42 4.91 6.02
N GLY A 118 14.08 3.94 5.17
CA GLY A 118 14.89 2.76 4.91
C GLY A 118 16.20 3.08 4.19
N ARG A 119 16.13 3.69 2.99
CA ARG A 119 17.30 4.09 2.18
C ARG A 119 17.95 5.39 2.65
N GLY A 120 17.23 6.22 3.43
CA GLY A 120 17.75 7.49 3.93
C GLY A 120 17.70 8.63 2.92
N LEU A 121 16.84 8.55 1.91
CA LEU A 121 16.61 9.64 0.97
C LEU A 121 15.87 10.80 1.66
N ASP A 122 16.03 12.01 1.13
CA ASP A 122 15.43 13.24 1.69
C ASP A 122 13.89 13.12 1.76
N LEU A 123 13.34 13.21 2.97
CA LEU A 123 11.92 13.04 3.22
C LEU A 123 11.07 14.12 2.56
N SER A 124 11.58 15.36 2.48
CA SER A 124 10.85 16.47 1.88
C SER A 124 10.75 16.33 0.36
N PHE A 125 11.80 15.79 -0.26
CA PHE A 125 11.78 15.42 -1.67
C PHE A 125 10.77 14.30 -1.94
N ILE A 126 10.77 13.24 -1.12
CA ILE A 126 9.83 12.12 -1.27
C ILE A 126 8.39 12.57 -1.09
N GLU A 127 8.11 13.44 -0.12
CA GLU A 127 6.79 14.01 0.07
C GLU A 127 6.32 14.78 -1.18
N THR A 128 7.21 15.61 -1.75
CA THR A 128 6.93 16.37 -2.97
C THR A 128 6.68 15.44 -4.17
N LEU A 129 7.51 14.41 -4.33
CA LEU A 129 7.39 13.39 -5.37
C LEU A 129 6.09 12.59 -5.23
N ASN A 130 5.75 12.16 -4.02
CA ASN A 130 4.51 11.46 -3.72
C ASN A 130 3.29 12.35 -4.04
N ARG A 131 3.29 13.60 -3.62
CA ARG A 131 2.20 14.56 -3.93
C ARG A 131 2.00 14.73 -5.43
N PHE A 132 3.09 14.82 -6.19
CA PHE A 132 3.04 14.88 -7.65
C PHE A 132 2.48 13.57 -8.23
N ALA A 133 3.02 12.41 -7.84
CA ALA A 133 2.63 11.12 -8.39
C ALA A 133 1.20 10.71 -8.04
N THR A 134 0.72 11.09 -6.85
CA THR A 134 -0.66 10.81 -6.42
C THR A 134 -1.69 11.80 -6.97
N ALA A 135 -1.25 12.89 -7.57
CA ALA A 135 -2.14 14.03 -7.92
C ALA A 135 -3.01 14.46 -6.72
N GLY A 136 -2.49 14.35 -5.50
CA GLY A 136 -3.22 14.62 -4.26
C GLY A 136 -4.28 13.57 -3.87
N CYS A 137 -4.39 12.47 -4.60
CA CYS A 137 -5.32 11.39 -4.28
C CYS A 137 -4.71 10.51 -3.16
N MET A 138 -5.07 10.79 -1.91
CA MET A 138 -4.60 10.06 -0.74
C MET A 138 -5.67 9.08 -0.24
N PRO A 139 -5.29 7.97 0.40
CA PRO A 139 -6.24 7.07 1.05
C PRO A 139 -7.06 7.79 2.14
N ASP A 140 -8.33 7.47 2.25
CA ASP A 140 -9.19 7.89 3.36
C ASP A 140 -8.77 7.18 4.66
N LEU A 141 -8.34 5.91 4.54
CA LEU A 141 -7.73 5.14 5.62
C LEU A 141 -6.55 4.31 5.11
N THR A 142 -5.49 4.27 5.91
CA THR A 142 -4.34 3.37 5.75
C THR A 142 -4.23 2.46 6.96
N PHE A 143 -4.23 1.16 6.75
CA PHE A 143 -3.97 0.17 7.80
C PHE A 143 -2.53 -0.31 7.72
N VAL A 144 -1.73 0.04 8.71
CA VAL A 144 -0.37 -0.48 8.87
C VAL A 144 -0.44 -1.73 9.73
N LEU A 145 -0.21 -2.89 9.13
CA LEU A 145 -0.08 -4.16 9.86
C LEU A 145 1.33 -4.25 10.43
N ASP A 146 1.47 -3.96 11.73
CA ASP A 146 2.77 -3.86 12.38
C ASP A 146 3.29 -5.20 12.85
N LEU A 147 4.52 -5.50 12.43
CA LEU A 147 5.38 -6.58 12.93
C LEU A 147 6.77 -6.01 13.23
N THR A 148 7.47 -6.62 14.17
CA THR A 148 8.92 -6.37 14.29
C THR A 148 9.66 -6.90 13.07
N ALA A 149 10.85 -6.38 12.82
CA ALA A 149 11.67 -6.84 11.70
C ALA A 149 12.05 -8.32 11.87
N GLU A 150 12.27 -8.76 13.11
CA GLU A 150 12.57 -10.14 13.49
C GLU A 150 11.38 -11.08 13.15
N GLU A 151 10.17 -10.73 13.60
CA GLU A 151 8.95 -11.51 13.31
C GLU A 151 8.65 -11.59 11.81
N SER A 152 8.88 -10.49 11.08
CA SER A 152 8.73 -10.47 9.62
C SER A 152 9.73 -11.42 8.96
N SER A 153 11.02 -11.37 9.35
CA SER A 153 12.08 -12.25 8.83
C SER A 153 11.79 -13.73 9.10
N GLU A 154 11.36 -14.08 10.30
CA GLU A 154 10.96 -15.45 10.62
C GLU A 154 9.80 -15.95 9.73
N ARG A 155 8.82 -15.10 9.46
CA ARG A 155 7.70 -15.44 8.58
C ARG A 155 8.11 -15.56 7.11
N ILE A 156 9.09 -14.77 6.65
CA ILE A 156 9.66 -14.87 5.31
C ILE A 156 10.36 -16.21 5.14
N ILE A 157 11.26 -16.58 6.06
CA ILE A 157 11.98 -17.86 6.03
C ILE A 157 11.00 -19.03 5.95
N ASN A 158 9.97 -19.04 6.79
CA ASN A 158 8.96 -20.11 6.79
C ASN A 158 8.12 -20.17 5.50
N ARG A 159 8.06 -19.06 4.72
CA ARG A 159 7.37 -18.99 3.44
C ARG A 159 8.25 -19.39 2.27
N GLU A 160 9.55 -19.06 2.31
CA GLU A 160 10.51 -19.33 1.23
C GLU A 160 10.79 -20.81 1.02
N GLU A 161 10.56 -21.67 2.00
CA GLU A 161 10.50 -23.11 1.79
C GLU A 161 9.48 -23.52 0.68
N THR A 162 8.63 -22.58 0.26
CA THR A 162 7.54 -22.82 -0.72
C THR A 162 7.68 -22.05 -2.04
N LEU A 163 8.53 -21.01 -2.17
CA LEU A 163 8.59 -20.14 -3.35
C LEU A 163 10.00 -19.56 -3.62
N PHE A 164 10.67 -20.05 -4.65
CA PHE A 164 11.98 -19.60 -5.14
C PHE A 164 11.90 -18.30 -5.99
N LEU A 165 11.71 -17.14 -5.42
CA LEU A 165 11.93 -15.87 -6.11
C LEU A 165 12.53 -14.85 -5.14
N GLU A 166 13.84 -14.57 -5.28
CA GLU A 166 14.52 -13.51 -4.55
C GLU A 166 13.93 -12.14 -4.93
N ASP A 167 13.31 -11.49 -3.98
CA ASP A 167 12.93 -10.08 -4.09
C ASP A 167 14.04 -9.24 -3.44
N ARG A 168 14.63 -8.32 -4.22
CA ARG A 168 15.74 -7.47 -3.79
C ARG A 168 15.44 -6.68 -2.51
N ILE A 169 14.20 -6.30 -2.29
CA ILE A 169 13.78 -5.52 -1.12
C ILE A 169 13.58 -6.44 0.09
N GLU A 170 13.05 -7.64 -0.12
CA GLU A 170 12.85 -8.65 0.93
C GLU A 170 14.18 -9.18 1.47
N SER A 171 15.22 -9.29 0.62
CA SER A 171 16.56 -9.75 0.99
C SER A 171 17.45 -8.68 1.66
N ALA A 172 16.94 -7.48 1.90
CA ALA A 172 17.71 -6.41 2.55
C ALA A 172 18.04 -6.74 4.02
N GLU A 173 19.07 -6.10 4.55
CA GLU A 173 19.50 -6.30 5.93
C GLU A 173 18.41 -5.98 6.97
N LEU A 174 18.45 -6.67 8.11
CA LEU A 174 17.51 -6.46 9.23
C LEU A 174 17.49 -5.00 9.70
N SER A 175 18.63 -4.32 9.64
CA SER A 175 18.77 -2.89 9.97
C SER A 175 17.88 -1.98 9.08
N PHE A 176 17.77 -2.31 7.80
CA PHE A 176 16.89 -1.63 6.84
C PHE A 176 15.41 -1.82 7.22
N HIS A 177 14.99 -3.05 7.49
CA HIS A 177 13.61 -3.34 7.87
C HIS A 177 13.19 -2.67 9.20
N LYS A 178 14.13 -2.53 10.16
CA LYS A 178 13.90 -1.75 11.39
C LYS A 178 13.63 -0.28 11.10
N LYS A 179 14.40 0.33 10.19
CA LYS A 179 14.18 1.73 9.77
C LYS A 179 12.84 1.88 9.03
N VAL A 180 12.49 0.94 8.16
CA VAL A 180 11.20 0.93 7.44
C VAL A 180 10.04 0.88 8.43
N ARG A 181 10.08 -0.03 9.43
CA ARG A 181 9.07 -0.08 10.48
C ARG A 181 8.97 1.24 11.24
N GLN A 182 10.11 1.81 11.65
CA GLN A 182 10.11 3.12 12.29
C GLN A 182 9.46 4.20 11.42
N GLY A 183 9.70 4.16 10.11
CA GLY A 183 9.05 5.06 9.15
C GLY A 183 7.53 4.95 9.19
N PHE A 184 6.97 3.75 9.17
CA PHE A 184 5.51 3.56 9.29
C PHE A 184 4.95 4.08 10.62
N LEU A 185 5.66 3.86 11.73
CA LEU A 185 5.23 4.37 13.05
C LEU A 185 5.24 5.90 13.10
N GLU A 186 6.24 6.55 12.50
CA GLU A 186 6.30 8.02 12.43
C GLU A 186 5.20 8.59 11.52
N ILE A 187 4.91 7.98 10.38
CA ILE A 187 3.80 8.38 9.51
C ILE A 187 2.48 8.30 10.28
N ALA A 188 2.24 7.20 11.00
CA ALA A 188 1.02 7.05 11.80
C ALA A 188 0.93 8.08 12.93
N ARG A 189 2.07 8.44 13.55
CA ARG A 189 2.13 9.48 14.58
C ARG A 189 1.79 10.86 14.01
N CYS A 190 2.25 11.15 12.79
CA CYS A 190 1.97 12.42 12.11
C CYS A 190 0.54 12.51 11.56
N GLU A 191 -0.03 11.40 11.10
CA GLU A 191 -1.36 11.35 10.48
C GLU A 191 -2.32 10.36 11.18
N PRO A 192 -2.57 10.49 12.50
CA PRO A 192 -3.32 9.50 13.28
C PRO A 192 -4.78 9.35 12.85
N GLN A 193 -5.34 10.35 12.16
CA GLN A 193 -6.71 10.27 11.63
C GLN A 193 -6.79 9.33 10.41
N ARG A 194 -5.79 9.36 9.55
CA ARG A 194 -5.73 8.57 8.31
C ARG A 194 -5.05 7.21 8.51
N VAL A 195 -3.96 7.14 9.28
CA VAL A 195 -3.10 5.95 9.42
C VAL A 195 -3.34 5.25 10.74
N LYS A 196 -3.74 3.98 10.68
CA LYS A 196 -4.06 3.15 11.84
C LYS A 196 -3.08 1.98 11.95
N ILE A 197 -2.38 1.90 13.09
CA ILE A 197 -1.49 0.78 13.39
C ILE A 197 -2.32 -0.36 13.98
N ILE A 198 -2.15 -1.56 13.43
CA ILE A 198 -2.78 -2.79 13.92
C ILE A 198 -1.68 -3.84 14.10
N SER A 199 -1.57 -4.40 15.30
CA SER A 199 -0.61 -5.47 15.58
C SER A 199 -0.93 -6.73 14.76
N ALA A 200 0.04 -7.18 13.95
CA ALA A 200 -0.11 -8.31 13.05
C ALA A 200 0.27 -9.67 13.69
N VAL A 201 0.58 -9.70 14.99
CA VAL A 201 0.81 -10.94 15.74
C VAL A 201 -0.49 -11.60 16.21
N GLN A 202 -1.62 -10.89 16.12
CA GLN A 202 -2.94 -11.38 16.52
C GLN A 202 -3.52 -12.36 15.48
N PRO A 203 -4.53 -13.18 15.86
CA PRO A 203 -5.28 -13.98 14.90
C PRO A 203 -5.90 -13.11 13.81
N LYS A 204 -5.94 -13.62 12.58
CA LYS A 204 -6.42 -12.87 11.40
C LYS A 204 -7.86 -12.36 11.55
N GLU A 205 -8.71 -13.09 12.28
CA GLU A 205 -10.10 -12.72 12.55
C GLU A 205 -10.18 -11.50 13.50
N VAL A 206 -9.29 -11.42 14.48
CA VAL A 206 -9.20 -10.30 15.41
C VAL A 206 -8.73 -9.05 14.68
N ILE A 207 -7.68 -9.17 13.85
CA ILE A 207 -7.18 -8.08 12.99
C ILE A 207 -8.30 -7.57 12.08
N HIS A 208 -9.03 -8.49 11.45
CA HIS A 208 -10.15 -8.15 10.57
C HIS A 208 -11.26 -7.40 11.31
N GLY A 209 -11.63 -7.87 12.49
CA GLY A 209 -12.63 -7.18 13.33
C GLY A 209 -12.22 -5.74 13.68
N GLN A 210 -10.95 -5.49 13.98
CA GLN A 210 -10.42 -4.14 14.22
C GLN A 210 -10.51 -3.27 12.95
N ILE A 211 -10.16 -3.82 11.78
CA ILE A 211 -10.26 -3.12 10.49
C ILE A 211 -11.71 -2.70 10.24
N ILE A 212 -12.67 -3.61 10.39
CA ILE A 212 -14.10 -3.33 10.18
C ILE A 212 -14.58 -2.24 11.13
N GLY A 213 -14.27 -2.34 12.44
CA GLY A 213 -14.69 -1.33 13.41
C GLY A 213 -14.16 0.09 13.12
N LEU A 214 -12.96 0.19 12.52
CA LEU A 214 -12.40 1.48 12.09
C LEU A 214 -13.06 1.99 10.80
N LEU A 215 -13.43 1.08 9.89
CA LEU A 215 -14.08 1.42 8.62
C LEU A 215 -15.51 1.90 8.77
N GLU A 216 -16.29 1.38 9.74
CA GLU A 216 -17.68 1.77 9.98
C GLU A 216 -17.84 3.27 10.25
N ASN A 217 -16.77 3.95 10.68
CA ASN A 217 -16.77 5.39 10.88
C ASN A 217 -16.54 6.20 9.58
N VAL A 218 -16.11 5.54 8.50
CA VAL A 218 -15.73 6.17 7.22
C VAL A 218 -16.70 5.80 6.09
N ILE A 219 -17.17 4.57 6.10
CA ILE A 219 -18.17 4.08 5.13
C ILE A 219 -19.56 4.28 5.74
N LYS A 220 -20.26 5.29 5.24
CA LYS A 220 -21.67 5.57 5.62
C LYS A 220 -22.63 4.94 4.63
#